data_a8ae21f1f4688c5748df306b5c90a925
#
_entry.id   a8ae21f1f4688c5748df306b5c90a925
#
_cell.length_a   1.000
_cell.length_b   1.000
_cell.length_c   1.000
_cell.angle_alpha   90.00
_cell.angle_beta   90.00
_cell.angle_gamma   90.00
#
_symmetry.space_group_name_H-M   'P 1'
#
loop_
_entity.id
_entity.type
_entity.pdbx_description
1 polymer ?
#
loop_
_entity_poly.entity_id
_entity_poly.type
_entity_poly.pdbx_seq_one_letter_code
_entity_poly.pdbx_strand_id
1 'polypeptide(L)'
;MEALTEEQTHFLTRINVTASAFSFGGSFFIVLCYLCFKELRKFSFKLVFYLSLSDMLCSLFNLLGDPREGFLCYVQGYSTQFFSVASFLWTTTIAFTLYRTVVKHKADVEEFGPAFHAYVWGTAFLMTIIPSIGDDYGPAGAWCWVRTETTAGKVLRFMTFYVPLWGAILFNGAVYFQVIRMLKYATRMAVSMADRQRQVEARPEMKAMNRWGYYPLILIASWTFGTINRIHDFVEPQNKLFWLYCLHISTASLMGLFNSIAYGLNAAVRRTLQERLDQWWPDKYRLWRPAFRDIEDAEELVPLEQKEGP
;
A
#
# COMPACT_ATOMS: atom_id res chain seq x y z
N MET A 1 14.43 -18.35 28.46
CA MET A 1 13.63 -18.00 27.28
C MET A 1 12.54 -17.05 27.75
N GLU A 2 12.72 -15.75 27.58
CA GLU A 2 11.58 -14.83 27.81
C GLU A 2 10.69 -14.85 26.56
N ALA A 3 9.74 -15.79 26.55
CA ALA A 3 8.59 -15.69 25.68
C ALA A 3 7.81 -14.41 26.05
N LEU A 4 7.16 -13.79 25.08
CA LEU A 4 6.25 -12.68 25.37
C LEU A 4 5.23 -13.12 26.43
N THR A 5 4.98 -12.26 27.43
CA THR A 5 3.99 -12.55 28.46
C THR A 5 2.58 -12.61 27.85
N GLU A 6 1.65 -13.27 28.53
CA GLU A 6 0.27 -13.32 28.07
C GLU A 6 -0.34 -11.90 27.95
N GLU A 7 -0.04 -11.02 28.88
CA GLU A 7 -0.46 -9.61 28.84
C GLU A 7 0.09 -8.87 27.62
N GLN A 8 1.39 -9.07 27.30
CA GLN A 8 2.02 -8.51 26.10
C GLN A 8 1.37 -9.03 24.81
N THR A 9 1.07 -10.32 24.76
CA THR A 9 0.40 -10.94 23.61
C THR A 9 -1.02 -10.35 23.43
N HIS A 10 -1.79 -10.20 24.49
CA HIS A 10 -3.10 -9.55 24.44
C HIS A 10 -3.01 -8.08 24.01
N PHE A 11 -1.98 -7.36 24.44
CA PHE A 11 -1.76 -5.99 24.01
C PHE A 11 -1.44 -5.91 22.50
N LEU A 12 -0.59 -6.81 21.99
CA LEU A 12 -0.29 -6.91 20.57
C LEU A 12 -1.52 -7.26 19.73
N THR A 13 -2.38 -8.15 20.21
CA THR A 13 -3.65 -8.47 19.56
C THR A 13 -4.55 -7.24 19.47
N ARG A 14 -4.65 -6.44 20.53
CA ARG A 14 -5.41 -5.17 20.51
C ARG A 14 -4.86 -4.18 19.51
N ILE A 15 -3.55 -4.02 19.43
CA ILE A 15 -2.90 -3.18 18.41
C ILE A 15 -3.26 -3.68 17.02
N ASN A 16 -3.12 -4.99 16.76
CA ASN A 16 -3.43 -5.57 15.46
C ASN A 16 -4.88 -5.31 15.05
N VAL A 17 -5.83 -5.59 15.93
CA VAL A 17 -7.27 -5.40 15.67
C VAL A 17 -7.58 -3.93 15.42
N THR A 18 -7.08 -3.01 16.26
CA THR A 18 -7.32 -1.58 16.10
C THR A 18 -6.73 -1.04 14.79
N ALA A 19 -5.49 -1.38 14.49
CA ALA A 19 -4.82 -0.97 13.24
C ALA A 19 -5.54 -1.56 12.01
N SER A 20 -5.98 -2.83 12.09
CA SER A 20 -6.73 -3.48 11.03
C SER A 20 -8.12 -2.86 10.84
N ALA A 21 -8.78 -2.36 11.88
CA ALA A 21 -10.05 -1.65 11.74
C ALA A 21 -9.89 -0.35 10.92
N PHE A 22 -8.84 0.42 11.16
CA PHE A 22 -8.53 1.60 10.36
C PHE A 22 -8.16 1.24 8.91
N SER A 23 -7.35 0.19 8.73
CA SER A 23 -7.00 -0.32 7.39
C SER A 23 -8.22 -0.80 6.62
N PHE A 24 -9.12 -1.54 7.27
CA PHE A 24 -10.38 -1.98 6.68
C PHE A 24 -11.21 -0.79 6.22
N GLY A 25 -11.42 0.20 7.09
CA GLY A 25 -12.18 1.41 6.75
C GLY A 25 -11.60 2.17 5.56
N GLY A 26 -10.29 2.39 5.56
CA GLY A 26 -9.61 3.08 4.47
C GLY A 26 -9.67 2.30 3.14
N SER A 27 -9.37 1.02 3.17
CA SER A 27 -9.39 0.16 1.97
C SER A 27 -10.80 -0.03 1.43
N PHE A 28 -11.79 -0.21 2.32
CA PHE A 28 -13.21 -0.28 1.95
C PHE A 28 -13.66 0.99 1.24
N PHE A 29 -13.24 2.16 1.73
CA PHE A 29 -13.55 3.44 1.08
C PHE A 29 -13.06 3.48 -0.38
N ILE A 30 -11.83 3.03 -0.65
CA ILE A 30 -11.29 2.98 -2.03
C ILE A 30 -12.07 2.00 -2.91
N VAL A 31 -12.36 0.81 -2.37
CA VAL A 31 -13.18 -0.21 -3.05
C VAL A 31 -14.55 0.38 -3.41
N LEU A 32 -15.20 1.05 -2.46
CA LEU A 32 -16.50 1.69 -2.65
C LEU A 32 -16.44 2.80 -3.73
N CYS A 33 -15.42 3.66 -3.70
CA CYS A 33 -15.21 4.69 -4.71
C CYS A 33 -15.11 4.10 -6.12
N TYR A 34 -14.34 3.01 -6.29
CA TYR A 34 -14.20 2.35 -7.58
C TYR A 34 -15.53 1.74 -8.08
N LEU A 35 -16.30 1.14 -7.18
CA LEU A 35 -17.58 0.51 -7.52
C LEU A 35 -18.67 1.54 -7.82
N CYS A 36 -18.72 2.66 -7.08
CA CYS A 36 -19.75 3.69 -7.22
C CYS A 36 -19.48 4.67 -8.36
N PHE A 37 -18.20 5.00 -8.63
CA PHE A 37 -17.86 6.06 -9.59
C PHE A 37 -17.27 5.49 -10.88
N LYS A 38 -18.04 5.54 -11.97
CA LYS A 38 -17.62 5.05 -13.30
C LYS A 38 -16.40 5.83 -13.84
N GLU A 39 -16.27 7.08 -13.49
CA GLU A 39 -15.19 8.00 -13.89
C GLU A 39 -13.81 7.53 -13.38
N LEU A 40 -13.80 6.79 -12.27
CA LEU A 40 -12.59 6.22 -11.68
C LEU A 40 -12.18 4.86 -12.28
N ARG A 41 -12.99 4.23 -13.13
CA ARG A 41 -12.74 2.89 -13.67
C ARG A 41 -11.70 2.88 -14.81
N LYS A 42 -10.63 3.66 -14.66
CA LYS A 42 -9.45 3.63 -15.54
C LYS A 42 -8.52 2.50 -15.14
N PHE A 43 -7.72 1.99 -16.09
CA PHE A 43 -6.82 0.85 -15.86
C PHE A 43 -5.92 1.04 -14.62
N SER A 44 -5.28 2.20 -14.49
CA SER A 44 -4.41 2.50 -13.35
C SER A 44 -5.15 2.41 -12.01
N PHE A 45 -6.38 2.90 -11.94
CA PHE A 45 -7.18 2.84 -10.71
C PHE A 45 -7.74 1.44 -10.47
N LYS A 46 -7.90 0.63 -11.53
CA LYS A 46 -8.24 -0.80 -11.41
C LYS A 46 -7.17 -1.59 -10.65
N LEU A 47 -5.89 -1.28 -10.85
CA LEU A 47 -4.80 -1.90 -10.07
C LEU A 47 -4.87 -1.49 -8.59
N VAL A 48 -5.17 -0.22 -8.31
CA VAL A 48 -5.39 0.29 -6.95
C VAL A 48 -6.60 -0.38 -6.28
N PHE A 49 -7.66 -0.63 -7.03
CA PHE A 49 -8.82 -1.37 -6.55
C PHE A 49 -8.44 -2.79 -6.09
N TYR A 50 -7.66 -3.55 -6.87
CA TYR A 50 -7.24 -4.90 -6.45
C TYR A 50 -6.28 -4.88 -5.27
N LEU A 51 -5.38 -3.91 -5.19
CA LEU A 51 -4.56 -3.68 -4.01
C LEU A 51 -5.45 -3.44 -2.77
N SER A 52 -6.37 -2.47 -2.86
CA SER A 52 -7.25 -2.13 -1.74
C SER A 52 -8.22 -3.26 -1.38
N LEU A 53 -8.66 -4.06 -2.35
CA LEU A 53 -9.47 -5.25 -2.10
C LEU A 53 -8.66 -6.29 -1.29
N SER A 54 -7.40 -6.50 -1.64
CA SER A 54 -6.51 -7.41 -0.89
C SER A 54 -6.27 -6.89 0.54
N ASP A 55 -5.99 -5.60 0.71
CA ASP A 55 -5.78 -4.98 2.02
C ASP A 55 -7.06 -5.04 2.88
N MET A 56 -8.22 -4.79 2.28
CA MET A 56 -9.52 -4.85 2.95
C MET A 56 -9.80 -6.27 3.46
N LEU A 57 -9.62 -7.28 2.62
CA LEU A 57 -9.86 -8.67 3.01
C LEU A 57 -8.83 -9.15 4.04
N CYS A 58 -7.56 -8.80 3.90
CA CYS A 58 -6.55 -9.09 4.91
C CYS A 58 -6.93 -8.49 6.27
N SER A 59 -7.31 -7.22 6.28
CA SER A 59 -7.73 -6.52 7.50
C SER A 59 -8.98 -7.12 8.11
N LEU A 60 -9.96 -7.52 7.29
CA LEU A 60 -11.20 -8.18 7.75
C LEU A 60 -10.90 -9.44 8.57
N PHE A 61 -9.99 -10.30 8.09
CA PHE A 61 -9.63 -11.51 8.82
C PHE A 61 -8.77 -11.22 10.05
N ASN A 62 -7.98 -10.16 10.06
CA ASN A 62 -7.25 -9.72 11.24
C ASN A 62 -8.16 -9.16 12.35
N LEU A 63 -9.36 -8.67 12.01
CA LEU A 63 -10.38 -8.25 13.00
C LEU A 63 -10.90 -9.41 13.86
N LEU A 64 -10.69 -10.67 13.45
CA LEU A 64 -11.00 -11.84 14.31
C LEU A 64 -10.16 -11.88 15.59
N GLY A 65 -9.09 -11.09 15.68
CA GLY A 65 -8.19 -11.05 16.81
C GLY A 65 -7.33 -12.31 16.91
N ASP A 66 -7.34 -12.94 18.08
CA ASP A 66 -6.64 -14.19 18.37
C ASP A 66 -7.65 -15.32 18.64
N PRO A 67 -8.11 -16.06 17.61
CA PRO A 67 -9.04 -17.18 17.80
C PRO A 67 -8.42 -18.41 18.47
N ARG A 68 -7.13 -18.37 18.79
CA ARG A 68 -6.28 -19.37 19.44
C ARG A 68 -6.24 -20.72 18.74
N GLU A 69 -7.38 -21.37 18.48
CA GLU A 69 -7.45 -22.69 17.82
C GLU A 69 -8.76 -22.87 17.01
N GLY A 70 -8.80 -23.93 16.21
CA GLY A 70 -9.98 -24.34 15.47
C GLY A 70 -10.14 -23.69 14.10
N PHE A 71 -11.33 -23.85 13.50
CA PHE A 71 -11.61 -23.43 12.13
C PHE A 71 -11.32 -21.95 11.86
N LEU A 72 -11.68 -21.06 12.79
CA LEU A 72 -11.44 -19.61 12.60
C LEU A 72 -9.96 -19.26 12.58
N CYS A 73 -9.11 -20.00 13.32
CA CYS A 73 -7.68 -19.82 13.30
C CYS A 73 -7.09 -20.18 11.92
N TYR A 74 -7.50 -21.32 11.35
CA TYR A 74 -7.09 -21.70 10.01
C TYR A 74 -7.57 -20.67 8.96
N VAL A 75 -8.84 -20.26 9.01
CA VAL A 75 -9.39 -19.25 8.09
C VAL A 75 -8.60 -17.95 8.18
N GLN A 76 -8.28 -17.46 9.37
CA GLN A 76 -7.46 -16.28 9.56
C GLN A 76 -6.05 -16.48 8.98
N GLY A 77 -5.39 -17.60 9.31
CA GLY A 77 -4.02 -17.88 8.88
C GLY A 77 -3.89 -17.93 7.35
N TYR A 78 -4.76 -18.70 6.69
CA TYR A 78 -4.79 -18.80 5.22
C TYR A 78 -5.11 -17.48 4.55
N SER A 79 -6.15 -16.80 5.04
CA SER A 79 -6.60 -15.55 4.43
C SER A 79 -5.57 -14.43 4.60
N THR A 80 -4.97 -14.30 5.79
CA THR A 80 -3.93 -13.33 6.06
C THR A 80 -2.70 -13.59 5.19
N GLN A 81 -2.25 -14.84 5.05
CA GLN A 81 -1.16 -15.20 4.16
C GLN A 81 -1.47 -14.82 2.72
N PHE A 82 -2.61 -15.26 2.19
CA PHE A 82 -3.00 -15.05 0.80
C PHE A 82 -3.14 -13.57 0.46
N PHE A 83 -3.91 -12.82 1.23
CA PHE A 83 -4.20 -11.43 0.91
C PHE A 83 -3.03 -10.49 1.21
N SER A 84 -2.18 -10.79 2.19
CA SER A 84 -0.95 -10.01 2.41
C SER A 84 0.04 -10.21 1.26
N VAL A 85 0.22 -11.45 0.78
CA VAL A 85 1.07 -11.72 -0.39
C VAL A 85 0.49 -11.03 -1.63
N ALA A 86 -0.82 -11.16 -1.88
CA ALA A 86 -1.47 -10.48 -2.99
C ALA A 86 -1.30 -8.96 -2.92
N SER A 87 -1.43 -8.36 -1.74
CA SER A 87 -1.29 -6.91 -1.54
C SER A 87 0.10 -6.41 -1.98
N PHE A 88 1.19 -6.97 -1.43
CA PHE A 88 2.51 -6.49 -1.84
C PHE A 88 2.89 -6.85 -3.29
N LEU A 89 2.32 -7.91 -3.87
CA LEU A 89 2.48 -8.21 -5.29
C LEU A 89 1.69 -7.23 -6.18
N TRP A 90 0.53 -6.75 -5.77
CA TRP A 90 -0.17 -5.68 -6.48
C TRP A 90 0.64 -4.38 -6.47
N THR A 91 1.40 -4.08 -5.41
CA THR A 91 2.31 -2.91 -5.44
C THR A 91 3.42 -3.08 -6.48
N THR A 92 3.91 -4.30 -6.72
CA THR A 92 4.91 -4.54 -7.79
C THR A 92 4.32 -4.36 -9.18
N THR A 93 3.07 -4.75 -9.42
CA THR A 93 2.41 -4.50 -10.71
C THR A 93 2.16 -3.02 -10.95
N ILE A 94 1.80 -2.26 -9.91
CA ILE A 94 1.66 -0.80 -9.97
C ILE A 94 3.02 -0.16 -10.30
N ALA A 95 4.08 -0.58 -9.62
CA ALA A 95 5.44 -0.10 -9.90
C ALA A 95 5.90 -0.44 -11.32
N PHE A 96 5.65 -1.66 -11.79
CA PHE A 96 5.95 -2.06 -13.16
C PHE A 96 5.20 -1.21 -14.19
N THR A 97 3.91 -0.96 -13.97
CA THR A 97 3.08 -0.10 -14.81
C THR A 97 3.66 1.32 -14.87
N LEU A 98 4.03 1.88 -13.70
CA LEU A 98 4.67 3.19 -13.60
C LEU A 98 6.00 3.23 -14.36
N TYR A 99 6.83 2.20 -14.21
CA TYR A 99 8.10 2.09 -14.94
C TYR A 99 7.89 2.08 -16.46
N ARG A 100 6.94 1.26 -16.95
CA ARG A 100 6.63 1.20 -18.38
C ARG A 100 6.14 2.54 -18.93
N THR A 101 5.24 3.19 -18.20
CA THR A 101 4.63 4.45 -18.65
C THR A 101 5.63 5.61 -18.57
N VAL A 102 6.33 5.78 -17.43
CA VAL A 102 7.16 6.97 -17.18
C VAL A 102 8.56 6.80 -17.77
N VAL A 103 9.21 5.64 -17.56
CA VAL A 103 10.61 5.45 -17.97
C VAL A 103 10.73 4.94 -19.40
N LYS A 104 9.80 4.07 -19.82
CA LYS A 104 9.82 3.49 -21.18
C LYS A 104 8.90 4.19 -22.17
N HIS A 105 8.07 5.16 -21.72
CA HIS A 105 7.10 5.89 -22.56
C HIS A 105 6.18 4.96 -23.35
N LYS A 106 5.75 3.83 -22.74
CA LYS A 106 4.87 2.85 -23.36
C LYS A 106 3.50 2.89 -22.71
N ALA A 107 2.45 3.07 -23.50
CA ALA A 107 1.07 3.13 -23.04
C ALA A 107 0.34 1.76 -23.05
N ASP A 108 0.96 0.72 -23.59
CA ASP A 108 0.42 -0.63 -23.81
C ASP A 108 0.31 -1.50 -22.55
N VAL A 109 0.25 -0.87 -21.37
CA VAL A 109 0.26 -1.58 -20.07
C VAL A 109 -1.05 -2.33 -19.79
N GLU A 110 -2.14 -1.98 -20.44
CA GLU A 110 -3.45 -2.62 -20.27
C GLU A 110 -3.46 -4.08 -20.77
N GLU A 111 -2.65 -4.36 -21.78
CA GLU A 111 -2.49 -5.71 -22.35
C GLU A 111 -1.94 -6.72 -21.33
N PHE A 112 -1.21 -6.24 -20.32
CA PHE A 112 -0.67 -7.09 -19.24
C PHE A 112 -1.69 -7.44 -18.16
N GLY A 113 -2.93 -6.95 -18.24
CA GLY A 113 -3.97 -7.21 -17.24
C GLY A 113 -4.10 -8.70 -16.86
N PRO A 114 -4.32 -9.62 -17.81
CA PRO A 114 -4.42 -11.06 -17.51
C PRO A 114 -3.14 -11.61 -16.89
N ALA A 115 -1.97 -11.19 -17.35
CA ALA A 115 -0.68 -11.62 -16.81
C ALA A 115 -0.48 -11.12 -15.36
N PHE A 116 -0.92 -9.92 -15.03
CA PHE A 116 -0.89 -9.40 -13.65
C PHE A 116 -1.77 -10.25 -12.72
N HIS A 117 -2.97 -10.62 -13.16
CA HIS A 117 -3.84 -11.49 -12.35
C HIS A 117 -3.24 -12.88 -12.15
N ALA A 118 -2.70 -13.50 -13.20
CA ALA A 118 -2.02 -14.79 -13.10
C ALA A 118 -0.80 -14.72 -12.16
N TYR A 119 -0.01 -13.66 -12.27
CA TYR A 119 1.16 -13.42 -11.42
C TYR A 119 0.75 -13.25 -9.95
N VAL A 120 -0.16 -12.32 -9.66
CA VAL A 120 -0.49 -11.98 -8.28
C VAL A 120 -1.27 -13.11 -7.60
N TRP A 121 -2.40 -13.52 -8.18
CA TRP A 121 -3.25 -14.53 -7.54
C TRP A 121 -2.62 -15.91 -7.57
N GLY A 122 -1.93 -16.29 -8.66
CA GLY A 122 -1.22 -17.55 -8.76
C GLY A 122 -0.08 -17.65 -7.76
N THR A 123 0.76 -16.61 -7.64
CA THR A 123 1.85 -16.60 -6.66
C THR A 123 1.30 -16.57 -5.22
N ALA A 124 0.30 -15.75 -4.91
CA ALA A 124 -0.32 -15.73 -3.59
C ALA A 124 -0.90 -17.10 -3.21
N PHE A 125 -1.56 -17.77 -4.15
CA PHE A 125 -2.09 -19.13 -3.95
C PHE A 125 -0.96 -20.13 -3.64
N LEU A 126 0.09 -20.16 -4.45
CA LEU A 126 1.23 -21.06 -4.22
C LEU A 126 1.88 -20.82 -2.86
N MET A 127 2.15 -19.54 -2.50
CA MET A 127 2.76 -19.18 -1.22
C MET A 127 1.85 -19.50 -0.02
N THR A 128 0.55 -19.61 -0.23
CA THR A 128 -0.40 -20.01 0.81
C THR A 128 -0.50 -21.53 0.94
N ILE A 129 -0.45 -22.28 -0.17
CA ILE A 129 -0.60 -23.74 -0.14
C ILE A 129 0.66 -24.44 0.37
N ILE A 130 1.85 -23.91 0.09
CA ILE A 130 3.10 -24.57 0.51
C ILE A 130 3.17 -24.84 2.02
N PRO A 131 2.85 -23.89 2.95
CA PRO A 131 2.84 -24.20 4.38
C PRO A 131 1.72 -25.17 4.80
N SER A 132 0.69 -25.39 3.97
CA SER A 132 -0.39 -26.32 4.26
C SER A 132 0.06 -27.79 4.16
N ILE A 133 1.07 -28.07 3.34
CA ILE A 133 1.60 -29.43 3.13
C ILE A 133 2.13 -30.03 4.44
N GLY A 134 2.72 -29.16 5.32
CA GLY A 134 3.24 -29.56 6.63
C GLY A 134 2.27 -29.34 7.80
N ASP A 135 1.03 -28.93 7.54
CA ASP A 135 0.08 -28.47 8.57
C ASP A 135 0.65 -27.36 9.48
N ASP A 136 1.41 -26.44 8.87
CA ASP A 136 2.13 -25.39 9.60
C ASP A 136 1.28 -24.14 9.92
N TYR A 137 -0.03 -24.13 9.65
CA TYR A 137 -0.92 -23.05 10.07
C TYR A 137 -1.43 -23.25 11.51
N GLY A 138 -1.53 -22.16 12.25
CA GLY A 138 -2.03 -22.19 13.62
C GLY A 138 -1.68 -20.93 14.41
N PRO A 139 -1.78 -20.97 15.75
CA PRO A 139 -1.40 -19.86 16.61
C PRO A 139 0.05 -19.42 16.36
N ALA A 140 0.24 -18.11 16.19
CA ALA A 140 1.55 -17.56 15.82
C ALA A 140 1.92 -16.35 16.69
N GLY A 141 1.41 -16.32 17.91
CA GLY A 141 1.58 -15.25 18.89
C GLY A 141 0.27 -14.48 19.09
N ALA A 142 0.13 -13.31 18.48
CA ALA A 142 -1.03 -12.43 18.67
C ALA A 142 -2.18 -12.66 17.64
N TRP A 143 -2.01 -13.58 16.72
CA TRP A 143 -3.00 -14.02 15.70
C TRP A 143 -2.61 -15.38 15.14
N CYS A 144 -3.47 -15.96 14.32
CA CYS A 144 -3.18 -17.21 13.61
C CYS A 144 -2.49 -16.93 12.27
N TRP A 145 -1.40 -17.69 12.02
CA TRP A 145 -0.62 -17.62 10.80
C TRP A 145 0.25 -18.88 10.65
N VAL A 146 1.31 -18.84 9.83
CA VAL A 146 2.29 -19.92 9.76
C VAL A 146 3.06 -20.00 11.09
N ARG A 147 2.99 -21.13 11.79
CA ARG A 147 3.63 -21.36 13.09
C ARG A 147 5.17 -21.27 13.00
N THR A 148 5.80 -20.87 14.08
CA THR A 148 7.28 -20.78 14.19
C THR A 148 7.85 -21.60 15.32
N GLU A 149 7.09 -22.52 15.86
CA GLU A 149 7.53 -23.45 16.92
C GLU A 149 8.54 -24.46 16.38
N THR A 150 8.34 -24.90 15.13
CA THR A 150 9.22 -25.83 14.43
C THR A 150 10.23 -25.09 13.54
N THR A 151 11.39 -25.70 13.30
CA THR A 151 12.35 -25.17 12.32
C THR A 151 11.77 -25.14 10.92
N ALA A 152 10.98 -26.15 10.55
CA ALA A 152 10.28 -26.20 9.27
C ALA A 152 9.33 -25.01 9.09
N GLY A 153 8.46 -24.74 10.07
CA GLY A 153 7.55 -23.60 10.04
C GLY A 153 8.25 -22.25 9.97
N LYS A 154 9.39 -22.07 10.67
CA LYS A 154 10.23 -20.86 10.54
C LYS A 154 10.73 -20.69 9.11
N VAL A 155 11.29 -21.74 8.51
CA VAL A 155 11.81 -21.72 7.13
C VAL A 155 10.68 -21.46 6.14
N LEU A 156 9.55 -22.14 6.30
CA LEU A 156 8.38 -21.97 5.42
C LEU A 156 7.85 -20.53 5.48
N ARG A 157 7.66 -19.97 6.68
CA ARG A 157 7.26 -18.56 6.83
C ARG A 157 8.25 -17.62 6.16
N PHE A 158 9.54 -17.87 6.33
CA PHE A 158 10.57 -17.05 5.71
C PHE A 158 10.51 -17.13 4.18
N MET A 159 10.46 -18.33 3.62
CA MET A 159 10.48 -18.56 2.16
C MET A 159 9.19 -18.15 1.47
N THR A 160 8.03 -18.35 2.10
CA THR A 160 6.73 -18.08 1.47
C THR A 160 6.20 -16.67 1.71
N PHE A 161 6.82 -15.92 2.62
CA PHE A 161 6.39 -14.55 2.92
C PHE A 161 7.53 -13.53 2.85
N TYR A 162 8.58 -13.67 3.69
CA TYR A 162 9.62 -12.62 3.78
C TYR A 162 10.51 -12.54 2.55
N VAL A 163 10.87 -13.64 1.92
CA VAL A 163 11.67 -13.62 0.68
C VAL A 163 10.91 -12.95 -0.46
N PRO A 164 9.65 -13.31 -0.78
CA PRO A 164 8.85 -12.57 -1.76
C PRO A 164 8.62 -11.11 -1.40
N LEU A 165 8.38 -10.80 -0.12
CA LEU A 165 8.21 -9.44 0.36
C LEU A 165 9.46 -8.59 0.12
N TRP A 166 10.64 -9.09 0.48
CA TRP A 166 11.89 -8.36 0.26
C TRP A 166 12.21 -8.22 -1.23
N GLY A 167 11.89 -9.23 -2.03
CA GLY A 167 11.94 -9.12 -3.50
C GLY A 167 11.05 -7.99 -4.01
N ALA A 168 9.83 -7.89 -3.51
CA ALA A 168 8.90 -6.80 -3.83
C ALA A 168 9.45 -5.43 -3.37
N ILE A 169 9.99 -5.32 -2.15
CA ILE A 169 10.58 -4.08 -1.63
C ILE A 169 11.76 -3.63 -2.51
N LEU A 170 12.68 -4.53 -2.84
CA LEU A 170 13.84 -4.21 -3.68
C LEU A 170 13.40 -3.78 -5.10
N PHE A 171 12.45 -4.50 -5.70
CA PHE A 171 11.91 -4.14 -7.01
C PHE A 171 11.25 -2.76 -6.98
N ASN A 172 10.37 -2.51 -6.02
CA ASN A 172 9.71 -1.21 -5.86
C ASN A 172 10.73 -0.09 -5.64
N GLY A 173 11.76 -0.31 -4.81
CA GLY A 173 12.83 0.65 -4.57
C GLY A 173 13.63 0.97 -5.83
N ALA A 174 13.98 -0.06 -6.63
CA ALA A 174 14.70 0.11 -7.90
C ALA A 174 13.88 0.89 -8.94
N VAL A 175 12.58 0.59 -9.04
CA VAL A 175 11.66 1.32 -9.91
C VAL A 175 11.52 2.78 -9.46
N TYR A 176 11.32 3.00 -8.17
CA TYR A 176 11.22 4.35 -7.61
C TYR A 176 12.46 5.19 -7.90
N PHE A 177 13.65 4.62 -7.72
CA PHE A 177 14.91 5.29 -8.07
C PHE A 177 14.97 5.71 -9.55
N GLN A 178 14.57 4.81 -10.45
CA GLN A 178 14.57 5.10 -11.89
C GLN A 178 13.54 6.17 -12.26
N VAL A 179 12.34 6.12 -11.69
CA VAL A 179 11.30 7.12 -11.90
C VAL A 179 11.76 8.51 -11.42
N ILE A 180 12.31 8.60 -10.20
CA ILE A 180 12.84 9.89 -9.69
C ILE A 180 13.96 10.42 -10.59
N ARG A 181 14.87 9.54 -11.02
CA ARG A 181 15.96 9.94 -11.93
C ARG A 181 15.41 10.51 -13.23
N MET A 182 14.40 9.85 -13.80
CA MET A 182 13.74 10.31 -15.02
C MET A 182 13.02 11.65 -14.84
N LEU A 183 12.29 11.81 -13.71
CA LEU A 183 11.62 13.07 -13.37
C LEU A 183 12.59 14.23 -13.23
N LYS A 184 13.71 14.02 -12.50
CA LYS A 184 14.76 15.03 -12.35
C LYS A 184 15.37 15.42 -13.70
N TYR A 185 15.57 14.44 -14.58
CA TYR A 185 16.05 14.70 -15.92
C TYR A 185 15.06 15.53 -16.74
N ALA A 186 13.78 15.12 -16.77
CA ALA A 186 12.72 15.85 -17.47
C ALA A 186 12.55 17.29 -16.95
N THR A 187 12.62 17.49 -15.62
CA THR A 187 12.57 18.83 -15.01
C THR A 187 13.74 19.70 -15.46
N ARG A 188 14.97 19.15 -15.48
CA ARG A 188 16.16 19.89 -15.95
C ARG A 188 16.04 20.29 -17.42
N MET A 189 15.55 19.39 -18.25
CA MET A 189 15.31 19.67 -19.66
C MET A 189 14.25 20.75 -19.88
N ALA A 190 13.14 20.69 -19.13
CA ALA A 190 12.07 21.68 -19.18
C ALA A 190 12.54 23.09 -18.75
N VAL A 191 13.41 23.16 -17.73
CA VAL A 191 14.00 24.43 -17.27
C VAL A 191 15.01 24.98 -18.28
N SER A 192 15.74 24.12 -19.00
CA SER A 192 16.73 24.55 -19.99
C SER A 192 16.11 24.99 -21.32
N MET A 193 14.86 24.59 -21.60
CA MET A 193 14.14 25.04 -22.79
C MET A 193 13.43 26.36 -22.47
N ALA A 194 13.81 27.45 -23.13
CA ALA A 194 13.22 28.79 -23.00
C ALA A 194 11.76 28.90 -23.46
N ASP A 195 11.13 27.77 -23.80
CA ASP A 195 9.77 27.71 -24.33
C ASP A 195 8.76 27.58 -23.19
N ARG A 196 8.23 28.74 -22.76
CA ARG A 196 7.28 28.92 -21.66
C ARG A 196 6.01 28.07 -21.84
N GLN A 197 5.62 27.81 -23.08
CA GLN A 197 4.41 27.05 -23.41
C GLN A 197 4.56 25.55 -23.10
N ARG A 198 5.73 24.94 -23.40
CA ARG A 198 6.06 23.55 -23.04
C ARG A 198 6.23 23.34 -21.53
N GLN A 199 6.68 24.37 -20.79
CA GLN A 199 6.74 24.31 -19.32
C GLN A 199 5.35 24.20 -18.69
N VAL A 200 4.37 24.89 -19.24
CA VAL A 200 2.97 24.87 -18.74
C VAL A 200 2.31 23.51 -19.04
N GLU A 201 2.56 22.93 -20.22
CA GLU A 201 2.02 21.61 -20.60
C GLU A 201 2.64 20.45 -19.80
N ALA A 202 3.92 20.54 -19.46
CA ALA A 202 4.62 19.50 -18.70
C ALA A 202 4.32 19.50 -17.19
N ARG A 203 3.82 20.62 -16.62
CA ARG A 203 3.54 20.76 -15.18
C ARG A 203 2.50 19.77 -14.63
N PRO A 204 1.33 19.55 -15.26
CA PRO A 204 0.32 18.64 -14.75
C PRO A 204 0.79 17.18 -14.82
N GLU A 205 1.51 16.79 -15.86
CA GLU A 205 2.08 15.44 -15.99
C GLU A 205 3.17 15.20 -14.94
N MET A 206 4.03 16.20 -14.68
CA MET A 206 5.05 16.11 -13.63
C MET A 206 4.43 16.07 -12.22
N LYS A 207 3.36 16.85 -11.94
CA LYS A 207 2.64 16.79 -10.65
C LYS A 207 2.00 15.40 -10.45
N ALA A 208 1.37 14.85 -11.49
CA ALA A 208 0.78 13.51 -11.44
C ALA A 208 1.87 12.45 -11.22
N MET A 209 2.96 12.48 -11.97
CA MET A 209 4.07 11.54 -11.86
C MET A 209 4.80 11.63 -10.51
N ASN A 210 5.00 12.83 -9.97
CA ASN A 210 5.64 13.00 -8.66
C ASN A 210 4.80 12.39 -7.53
N ARG A 211 3.48 12.39 -7.65
CA ARG A 211 2.56 11.76 -6.71
C ARG A 211 2.60 10.23 -6.79
N TRP A 212 2.73 9.63 -7.98
CA TRP A 212 2.80 8.18 -8.17
C TRP A 212 4.11 7.57 -7.63
N GLY A 213 5.17 8.37 -7.53
CA GLY A 213 6.46 7.94 -7.01
C GLY A 213 6.50 7.59 -5.52
N TYR A 214 5.50 7.99 -4.72
CA TYR A 214 5.48 7.71 -3.28
C TYR A 214 4.96 6.33 -2.90
N TYR A 215 4.27 5.63 -3.79
CA TYR A 215 3.62 4.35 -3.48
C TYR A 215 4.58 3.23 -3.06
N PRO A 216 5.73 3.04 -3.70
CA PRO A 216 6.69 2.07 -3.24
C PRO A 216 7.23 2.35 -1.83
N LEU A 217 7.25 3.63 -1.41
CA LEU A 217 7.71 4.02 -0.08
C LEU A 217 6.77 3.54 1.02
N ILE A 218 5.48 3.39 0.75
CA ILE A 218 4.50 2.88 1.72
C ILE A 218 4.85 1.43 2.08
N LEU A 219 5.09 0.59 1.08
CA LEU A 219 5.50 -0.79 1.31
C LEU A 219 6.78 -0.87 2.14
N ILE A 220 7.81 -0.08 1.77
CA ILE A 220 9.08 -0.01 2.48
C ILE A 220 8.84 0.44 3.93
N ALA A 221 8.14 1.56 4.15
CA ALA A 221 7.88 2.10 5.47
C ALA A 221 7.08 1.14 6.35
N SER A 222 6.03 0.50 5.80
CA SER A 222 5.18 -0.45 6.53
C SER A 222 5.93 -1.68 7.02
N TRP A 223 6.92 -2.16 6.25
CA TRP A 223 7.65 -3.38 6.56
C TRP A 223 9.06 -3.18 7.10
N THR A 224 9.51 -1.94 7.27
CA THR A 224 10.85 -1.64 7.84
C THR A 224 10.98 -2.23 9.25
N PHE A 225 10.05 -1.93 10.14
CA PHE A 225 10.09 -2.47 11.51
C PHE A 225 9.85 -3.98 11.54
N GLY A 226 9.04 -4.51 10.62
CA GLY A 226 8.87 -5.94 10.45
C GLY A 226 10.16 -6.64 10.06
N THR A 227 10.91 -6.07 9.12
CA THR A 227 12.21 -6.59 8.68
C THR A 227 13.24 -6.54 9.82
N ILE A 228 13.35 -5.39 10.51
CA ILE A 228 14.26 -5.23 11.65
C ILE A 228 13.92 -6.24 12.76
N ASN A 229 12.62 -6.39 13.06
CA ASN A 229 12.18 -7.35 14.08
C ASN A 229 12.54 -8.79 13.71
N ARG A 230 12.42 -9.19 12.45
CA ARG A 230 12.81 -10.55 12.01
C ARG A 230 14.30 -10.77 12.03
N ILE A 231 15.11 -9.78 11.65
CA ILE A 231 16.56 -9.85 11.74
C ILE A 231 16.99 -9.97 13.22
N HIS A 232 16.40 -9.15 14.10
CA HIS A 232 16.68 -9.23 15.54
C HIS A 232 16.30 -10.60 16.13
N ASP A 233 15.13 -11.13 15.83
CA ASP A 233 14.69 -12.46 16.29
C ASP A 233 15.62 -13.59 15.78
N PHE A 234 16.27 -13.39 14.63
CA PHE A 234 17.23 -14.36 14.09
C PHE A 234 18.58 -14.27 14.81
N VAL A 235 19.07 -13.07 15.10
CA VAL A 235 20.37 -12.83 15.74
C VAL A 235 20.30 -13.10 17.25
N GLU A 236 19.24 -12.62 17.90
CA GLU A 236 19.03 -12.75 19.36
C GLU A 236 17.68 -13.40 19.68
N PRO A 237 17.48 -14.69 19.41
CA PRO A 237 16.19 -15.37 19.57
C PRO A 237 15.70 -15.42 21.03
N GLN A 238 16.59 -15.22 21.99
CA GLN A 238 16.30 -15.24 23.43
C GLN A 238 15.83 -13.88 23.96
N ASN A 239 16.12 -12.78 23.26
CA ASN A 239 15.82 -11.41 23.70
C ASN A 239 14.76 -10.79 22.80
N LYS A 240 13.48 -10.93 23.14
CA LYS A 240 12.38 -10.38 22.36
C LYS A 240 12.10 -8.93 22.76
N LEU A 241 12.31 -8.00 21.84
CA LEU A 241 12.07 -6.57 22.07
C LEU A 241 10.59 -6.23 21.86
N PHE A 242 9.82 -6.17 22.93
CA PHE A 242 8.37 -5.93 22.90
C PHE A 242 7.99 -4.65 22.11
N TRP A 243 8.70 -3.54 22.32
CA TRP A 243 8.46 -2.30 21.59
C TRP A 243 8.61 -2.45 20.08
N LEU A 244 9.56 -3.30 19.63
CA LEU A 244 9.80 -3.55 18.20
C LEU A 244 8.66 -4.40 17.60
N TYR A 245 8.10 -5.33 18.37
CA TYR A 245 6.87 -6.04 17.98
C TYR A 245 5.69 -5.09 17.84
N CYS A 246 5.52 -4.14 18.77
CA CYS A 246 4.46 -3.13 18.69
C CYS A 246 4.56 -2.29 17.40
N LEU A 247 5.76 -1.79 17.09
CA LEU A 247 5.99 -1.01 15.87
C LEU A 247 5.77 -1.85 14.61
N HIS A 248 6.31 -3.08 14.58
CA HIS A 248 6.11 -4.00 13.46
C HIS A 248 4.62 -4.23 13.17
N ILE A 249 3.87 -4.64 14.19
CA ILE A 249 2.45 -4.95 14.04
C ILE A 249 1.66 -3.70 13.64
N SER A 250 1.91 -2.57 14.29
CA SER A 250 1.22 -1.32 13.97
C SER A 250 1.42 -0.91 12.53
N THR A 251 2.68 -0.86 12.05
CA THR A 251 2.97 -0.38 10.70
C THR A 251 2.52 -1.35 9.62
N ALA A 252 2.68 -2.66 9.83
CA ALA A 252 2.23 -3.68 8.90
C ALA A 252 0.70 -3.72 8.78
N SER A 253 -0.03 -3.66 9.90
CA SER A 253 -1.50 -3.70 9.92
C SER A 253 -2.13 -2.40 9.41
N LEU A 254 -1.43 -1.25 9.52
CA LEU A 254 -1.88 0.04 8.96
C LEU A 254 -1.58 0.20 7.48
N MET A 255 -0.95 -0.77 6.81
CA MET A 255 -0.56 -0.66 5.40
C MET A 255 -1.75 -0.32 4.50
N GLY A 256 -2.91 -0.94 4.70
CA GLY A 256 -4.13 -0.64 3.93
C GLY A 256 -4.63 0.78 4.13
N LEU A 257 -4.53 1.33 5.34
CA LEU A 257 -4.82 2.74 5.60
C LEU A 257 -3.84 3.65 4.86
N PHE A 258 -2.54 3.38 4.95
CA PHE A 258 -1.52 4.18 4.25
C PHE A 258 -1.72 4.15 2.73
N ASN A 259 -2.01 2.97 2.17
CA ASN A 259 -2.36 2.81 0.76
C ASN A 259 -3.62 3.64 0.43
N SER A 260 -4.67 3.58 1.24
CA SER A 260 -5.91 4.32 0.99
C SER A 260 -5.71 5.84 1.05
N ILE A 261 -4.89 6.34 1.97
CA ILE A 261 -4.53 7.75 2.05
C ILE A 261 -3.77 8.18 0.79
N ALA A 262 -2.74 7.44 0.42
CA ALA A 262 -1.91 7.79 -0.73
C ALA A 262 -2.66 7.72 -2.07
N TYR A 263 -3.47 6.66 -2.28
CA TYR A 263 -4.23 6.45 -3.51
C TYR A 263 -5.58 7.18 -3.48
N GLY A 264 -6.24 7.25 -2.32
CA GLY A 264 -7.56 7.87 -2.14
C GLY A 264 -7.50 9.40 -2.14
N LEU A 265 -6.38 9.99 -1.74
CA LEU A 265 -6.13 11.42 -1.88
C LEU A 265 -5.65 11.82 -3.28
N ASN A 266 -5.75 10.93 -4.26
CA ASN A 266 -5.53 11.24 -5.66
C ASN A 266 -6.49 12.35 -6.13
N ALA A 267 -6.01 13.29 -6.95
CA ALA A 267 -6.78 14.40 -7.49
C ALA A 267 -8.07 13.93 -8.20
N ALA A 268 -8.01 12.78 -8.91
CA ALA A 268 -9.18 12.23 -9.58
C ALA A 268 -10.29 11.84 -8.58
N VAL A 269 -9.93 11.15 -7.48
CA VAL A 269 -10.90 10.75 -6.43
C VAL A 269 -11.45 12.00 -5.75
N ARG A 270 -10.56 12.92 -5.34
CA ARG A 270 -10.99 14.17 -4.70
C ARG A 270 -11.94 14.97 -5.60
N ARG A 271 -11.59 15.15 -6.88
CA ARG A 271 -12.42 15.84 -7.84
C ARG A 271 -13.79 15.16 -8.00
N THR A 272 -13.83 13.84 -8.22
CA THR A 272 -15.09 13.10 -8.36
C THR A 272 -15.95 13.21 -7.10
N LEU A 273 -15.34 13.10 -5.90
CA LEU A 273 -16.07 13.27 -4.64
C LEU A 273 -16.60 14.69 -4.46
N GLN A 274 -15.82 15.71 -4.80
CA GLN A 274 -16.25 17.11 -4.75
C GLN A 274 -17.42 17.37 -5.71
N GLU A 275 -17.32 16.91 -6.96
CA GLU A 275 -18.40 17.04 -7.95
C GLU A 275 -19.70 16.37 -7.46
N ARG A 276 -19.61 15.21 -6.79
CA ARG A 276 -20.78 14.52 -6.22
C ARG A 276 -21.32 15.18 -4.96
N LEU A 277 -20.45 15.65 -4.06
CA LEU A 277 -20.88 16.40 -2.88
C LEU A 277 -21.56 17.70 -3.28
N ASP A 278 -21.07 18.39 -4.32
CA ASP A 278 -21.69 19.60 -4.86
C ASP A 278 -23.08 19.32 -5.46
N GLN A 279 -23.30 18.13 -6.03
CA GLN A 279 -24.62 17.71 -6.55
C GLN A 279 -25.61 17.32 -5.42
N TRP A 280 -25.13 16.69 -4.35
CA TRP A 280 -25.99 16.17 -3.27
C TRP A 280 -26.23 17.18 -2.16
N TRP A 281 -25.36 18.19 -2.01
CA TRP A 281 -25.43 19.16 -0.94
C TRP A 281 -25.87 20.51 -1.49
N PRO A 282 -27.11 20.96 -1.16
CA PRO A 282 -27.61 22.26 -1.61
C PRO A 282 -26.72 23.42 -1.16
N ASP A 283 -26.69 24.51 -1.94
CA ASP A 283 -25.90 25.73 -1.70
C ASP A 283 -26.00 26.32 -0.28
N LYS A 284 -27.07 25.98 0.46
CA LYS A 284 -27.34 26.42 1.82
C LYS A 284 -26.24 26.03 2.83
N TYR A 285 -25.40 25.01 2.54
CA TYR A 285 -24.33 24.50 3.42
C TYR A 285 -22.92 24.81 2.91
N ARG A 286 -22.78 25.72 1.94
CA ARG A 286 -21.48 26.16 1.40
C ARG A 286 -20.52 26.75 2.44
N LEU A 287 -21.03 27.21 3.59
CA LEU A 287 -20.23 27.75 4.70
C LEU A 287 -19.30 26.74 5.39
N TRP A 288 -19.52 25.44 5.16
CA TRP A 288 -18.69 24.34 5.72
C TRP A 288 -17.74 23.70 4.68
N ARG A 289 -17.48 24.36 3.56
CA ARG A 289 -16.45 23.90 2.63
C ARG A 289 -15.09 24.01 3.31
N PRO A 290 -14.36 22.89 3.53
CA PRO A 290 -12.96 23.03 3.89
C PRO A 290 -12.24 23.76 2.76
N ALA A 291 -11.40 24.73 3.11
CA ALA A 291 -10.61 25.59 2.23
C ALA A 291 -9.56 24.86 1.35
N PHE A 292 -9.87 23.64 0.88
CA PHE A 292 -9.02 22.86 0.00
C PHE A 292 -8.99 23.38 -1.44
N ARG A 293 -9.96 24.20 -1.82
CA ARG A 293 -10.03 24.84 -3.14
C ARG A 293 -9.04 25.99 -3.24
N ASP A 294 -8.87 26.75 -2.15
CA ASP A 294 -8.03 27.95 -2.14
C ASP A 294 -6.53 27.67 -2.21
N ILE A 295 -6.11 26.46 -1.87
CA ILE A 295 -4.69 26.06 -1.93
C ILE A 295 -4.26 25.65 -3.36
N GLU A 296 -5.14 25.00 -4.14
CA GLU A 296 -4.83 24.66 -5.55
C GLU A 296 -5.00 25.91 -6.46
N ASP A 297 -6.02 26.71 -6.22
CA ASP A 297 -6.26 27.98 -6.96
C ASP A 297 -5.25 29.06 -6.59
N ALA A 298 -4.75 29.10 -5.34
CA ALA A 298 -3.67 30.01 -4.92
C ALA A 298 -2.29 29.59 -5.47
N GLU A 299 -2.04 28.31 -5.67
CA GLU A 299 -0.84 27.83 -6.40
C GLU A 299 -0.92 28.04 -7.91
N GLU A 300 -2.15 28.15 -8.48
CA GLU A 300 -2.40 28.41 -9.89
C GLU A 300 -2.39 29.92 -10.20
N LEU A 301 -2.66 30.76 -9.20
CA LEU A 301 -2.79 32.24 -9.29
C LEU A 301 -1.59 33.02 -8.78
N VAL A 302 -0.40 32.42 -8.58
CA VAL A 302 0.82 33.24 -8.42
C VAL A 302 1.17 33.83 -9.78
N PRO A 303 0.77 35.07 -10.09
CA PRO A 303 1.20 35.73 -11.29
C PRO A 303 2.70 35.93 -11.21
N LEU A 304 3.40 35.62 -12.28
CA LEU A 304 4.78 36.05 -12.50
C LEU A 304 4.80 37.56 -12.82
N GLU A 305 4.13 38.35 -12.00
CA GLU A 305 4.31 39.81 -11.97
C GLU A 305 5.32 40.11 -10.89
N GLN A 306 6.34 40.75 -11.31
CA GLN A 306 7.44 41.45 -10.59
C GLN A 306 8.79 40.78 -10.78
N LYS A 307 9.36 41.01 -11.97
CA LYS A 307 10.74 41.43 -12.14
C LYS A 307 10.88 42.17 -13.46
N GLU A 308 10.21 43.31 -13.58
CA GLU A 308 10.63 44.42 -14.39
C GLU A 308 10.87 45.57 -13.44
N GLY A 309 12.09 45.99 -13.32
CA GLY A 309 12.56 47.17 -12.64
C GLY A 309 14.04 47.33 -12.82
N PRO A 310 14.52 48.57 -12.90
CA PRO A 310 14.99 49.27 -14.07
C PRO A 310 16.41 48.91 -14.44
#